data_e56407ba9f4a01907fc66977d47393f2
#
_entry.id   e56407ba9f4a01907fc66977d47393f2
#
_cell.length_a   1.000
_cell.length_b   1.000
_cell.length_c   1.000
_cell.angle_alpha   90.00
_cell.angle_beta   90.00
_cell.angle_gamma   90.00
#
_symmetry.space_group_name_H-M   'P 1'
#
loop_
_entity.id
_entity.type
_entity.pdbx_description
1 polymer ?
#
loop_
_entity_poly.entity_id
_entity_poly.type
_entity_poly.pdbx_seq_one_letter_code
_entity_poly.pdbx_strand_id
1 'polypeptide(L)'
;MRRSDKLFGHTGTRESAHDWRVLLLDLKRRGLTIAPELAIADGALGFWKALGEVWPKTREQRCWVHKTANVLAKLPKSQHPKAKRALQDIWMAETKVDAETAFDAFIEGYEVKYDKAAECLSKDRGALLAFYDFPAEHWKHLRTTNPIESTFATVRHRTIRSKGCLSNRTALAMVFKLLEGAQKNWRRLDVLHPDIWTQGRS
;
A
#
# COMPACT_ATOMS: atom_id res chain seq x y z
N MET A 1 -21.68 -3.67 26.21
CA MET A 1 -21.74 -3.48 24.75
C MET A 1 -20.31 -3.36 24.27
N ARG A 2 -19.77 -4.39 23.64
CA ARG A 2 -18.32 -4.54 23.42
C ARG A 2 -17.87 -3.66 22.26
N ARG A 3 -16.77 -2.91 22.45
CA ARG A 3 -16.18 -1.97 21.47
C ARG A 3 -15.79 -2.58 20.10
N SER A 4 -15.82 -3.90 19.96
CA SER A 4 -15.47 -4.62 18.72
C SER A 4 -16.55 -4.55 17.63
N ASP A 5 -17.79 -4.25 17.97
CA ASP A 5 -18.89 -4.34 17.01
C ASP A 5 -18.94 -3.16 16.01
N LYS A 6 -18.18 -2.08 16.23
CA LYS A 6 -18.19 -0.89 15.38
C LYS A 6 -17.07 -0.86 14.33
N LEU A 7 -16.05 -1.71 14.43
CA LEU A 7 -14.91 -1.67 13.51
C LEU A 7 -15.23 -2.27 12.13
N PHE A 8 -16.24 -3.11 12.04
CA PHE A 8 -16.58 -3.87 10.84
C PHE A 8 -17.98 -3.58 10.31
N GLY A 9 -18.63 -2.53 10.82
CA GLY A 9 -20.00 -2.17 10.44
C GLY A 9 -20.17 -1.54 9.07
N HIS A 10 -19.10 -1.27 8.32
CA HIS A 10 -19.16 -0.78 6.95
C HIS A 10 -18.84 -1.91 5.97
N THR A 11 -19.80 -2.76 5.72
CA THR A 11 -19.84 -3.59 4.51
C THR A 11 -20.18 -2.70 3.31
N GLY A 12 -19.32 -1.71 3.04
CA GLY A 12 -19.43 -0.85 1.88
C GLY A 12 -19.14 -1.65 0.61
N THR A 13 -20.05 -1.65 -0.32
CA THR A 13 -19.93 -2.31 -1.62
C THR A 13 -18.95 -1.61 -2.55
N ARG A 14 -18.36 -0.49 -2.16
CA ARG A 14 -17.34 0.26 -2.90
C ARG A 14 -16.40 0.96 -1.91
N GLU A 15 -15.12 0.98 -2.23
CA GLU A 15 -14.09 1.76 -1.54
C GLU A 15 -14.27 3.26 -1.86
N SER A 16 -15.24 3.88 -1.21
CA SER A 16 -15.53 5.31 -1.40
C SER A 16 -14.59 6.17 -0.55
N ALA A 17 -14.34 7.40 -0.99
CA ALA A 17 -13.60 8.38 -0.18
C ALA A 17 -14.28 8.62 1.18
N HIS A 18 -15.60 8.52 1.24
CA HIS A 18 -16.36 8.66 2.48
C HIS A 18 -16.02 7.53 3.47
N ASP A 19 -16.03 6.27 3.03
CA ASP A 19 -15.75 5.12 3.90
C ASP A 19 -14.31 5.15 4.42
N TRP A 20 -13.36 5.50 3.54
CA TRP A 20 -11.98 5.71 3.93
C TRP A 20 -11.82 6.83 4.96
N ARG A 21 -12.50 7.96 4.77
CA ARG A 21 -12.48 9.07 5.72
C ARG A 21 -13.02 8.66 7.09
N VAL A 22 -14.13 7.94 7.13
CA VAL A 22 -14.71 7.43 8.38
C VAL A 22 -13.71 6.53 9.12
N LEU A 23 -13.03 5.63 8.38
CA LEU A 23 -12.00 4.75 8.93
C LEU A 23 -10.81 5.54 9.49
N LEU A 24 -10.28 6.50 8.74
CA LEU A 24 -9.13 7.30 9.15
C LEU A 24 -9.45 8.17 10.38
N LEU A 25 -10.65 8.76 10.43
CA LEU A 25 -11.12 9.50 11.60
C LEU A 25 -11.31 8.59 12.82
N ASP A 26 -11.77 7.35 12.64
CA ASP A 26 -11.86 6.39 13.74
C ASP A 26 -10.48 6.01 14.28
N LEU A 27 -9.49 5.80 13.40
CA LEU A 27 -8.10 5.57 13.81
C LEU A 27 -7.55 6.75 14.62
N LYS A 28 -7.79 7.98 14.18
CA LYS A 28 -7.41 9.20 14.90
C LYS A 28 -8.05 9.26 16.29
N ARG A 29 -9.37 8.98 16.38
CA ARG A 29 -10.09 8.93 17.64
C ARG A 29 -9.58 7.85 18.60
N ARG A 30 -9.04 6.74 18.05
CA ARG A 30 -8.51 5.61 18.83
C ARG A 30 -7.06 5.77 19.26
N GLY A 31 -6.43 6.90 18.97
CA GLY A 31 -5.10 7.26 19.47
C GLY A 31 -4.04 7.49 18.39
N LEU A 32 -4.35 7.31 17.08
CA LEU A 32 -3.43 7.72 16.01
C LEU A 32 -3.54 9.24 15.79
N THR A 33 -3.12 10.00 16.79
CA THR A 33 -3.23 11.47 16.81
C THR A 33 -2.15 12.14 15.96
N ILE A 34 -0.95 11.55 15.90
CA ILE A 34 0.14 12.02 15.06
C ILE A 34 -0.08 11.49 13.65
N ALA A 35 -0.03 12.39 12.65
CA ALA A 35 -0.16 12.01 11.25
C ALA A 35 0.99 11.07 10.85
N PRO A 36 0.71 9.97 10.13
CA PRO A 36 1.77 9.17 9.52
C PRO A 36 2.62 10.02 8.57
N GLU A 37 3.92 9.83 8.55
CA GLU A 37 4.80 10.52 7.60
C GLU A 37 4.60 10.01 6.16
N LEU A 38 4.27 8.73 6.01
CA LEU A 38 4.07 8.06 4.74
C LEU A 38 2.86 7.13 4.80
N ALA A 39 2.05 7.13 3.75
CA ALA A 39 1.00 6.15 3.52
C ALA A 39 1.25 5.40 2.22
N ILE A 40 1.12 4.08 2.24
CA ILE A 40 1.38 3.21 1.08
C ILE A 40 0.08 2.58 0.63
N ALA A 41 -0.28 2.76 -0.65
CA ALA A 41 -1.49 2.15 -1.21
C ALA A 41 -1.35 1.82 -2.70
N ASP A 42 -2.31 1.04 -3.21
CA ASP A 42 -2.37 0.58 -4.60
C ASP A 42 -2.82 1.67 -5.59
N GLY A 43 -3.39 2.76 -5.10
CA GLY A 43 -3.84 3.89 -5.90
C GLY A 43 -5.35 4.05 -5.99
N ALA A 44 -6.07 3.47 -5.07
CA ALA A 44 -7.48 3.75 -4.88
C ALA A 44 -7.69 5.25 -4.62
N LEU A 45 -8.29 5.97 -5.59
CA LEU A 45 -8.48 7.43 -5.52
C LEU A 45 -9.26 7.86 -4.27
N GLY A 46 -10.20 7.01 -3.81
CA GLY A 46 -10.97 7.26 -2.60
C GLY A 46 -10.11 7.32 -1.34
N PHE A 47 -9.11 6.45 -1.24
CA PHE A 47 -8.16 6.46 -0.12
C PHE A 47 -7.32 7.74 -0.10
N TRP A 48 -6.71 8.11 -1.22
CA TRP A 48 -5.85 9.29 -1.31
C TRP A 48 -6.61 10.58 -1.01
N LYS A 49 -7.84 10.70 -1.53
CA LYS A 49 -8.71 11.84 -1.21
C LYS A 49 -8.99 11.93 0.30
N ALA A 50 -9.38 10.83 0.92
CA ALA A 50 -9.65 10.78 2.35
C ALA A 50 -8.41 11.06 3.19
N LEU A 51 -7.25 10.54 2.78
CA LEU A 51 -5.97 10.79 3.45
C LEU A 51 -5.63 12.28 3.45
N GLY A 52 -5.73 12.95 2.29
CA GLY A 52 -5.49 14.39 2.16
C GLY A 52 -6.42 15.24 3.02
N GLU A 53 -7.68 14.81 3.22
CA GLU A 53 -8.64 15.49 4.10
C GLU A 53 -8.30 15.32 5.60
N VAL A 54 -7.85 14.12 6.02
CA VAL A 54 -7.62 13.80 7.44
C VAL A 54 -6.20 14.14 7.88
N TRP A 55 -5.21 13.86 7.04
CA TRP A 55 -3.79 14.09 7.28
C TRP A 55 -3.10 14.69 6.03
N PRO A 56 -3.29 15.99 5.76
CA PRO A 56 -2.81 16.64 4.54
C PRO A 56 -1.27 16.69 4.39
N LYS A 57 -0.54 16.46 5.47
CA LYS A 57 0.93 16.41 5.45
C LYS A 57 1.51 15.01 5.21
N THR A 58 0.67 13.97 5.26
CA THR A 58 1.10 12.61 5.01
C THR A 58 1.49 12.45 3.55
N ARG A 59 2.68 11.96 3.29
CA ARG A 59 3.18 11.71 1.94
C ARG A 59 2.56 10.46 1.37
N GLU A 60 2.37 10.45 0.06
CA GLU A 60 1.82 9.33 -0.68
C GLU A 60 2.95 8.47 -1.25
N GLN A 61 2.87 7.16 -1.05
CA GLN A 61 3.70 6.16 -1.72
C GLN A 61 2.81 5.19 -2.49
N ARG A 62 2.97 5.16 -3.80
CA ARG A 62 2.30 4.17 -4.65
C ARG A 62 2.99 2.82 -4.56
N CYS A 63 2.21 1.76 -4.42
CA CYS A 63 2.73 0.40 -4.42
C CYS A 63 3.35 0.04 -5.78
N TRP A 64 4.63 -0.29 -5.81
CA TRP A 64 5.35 -0.67 -7.03
C TRP A 64 4.83 -1.96 -7.66
N VAL A 65 4.35 -2.92 -6.87
CA VAL A 65 3.78 -4.16 -7.39
C VAL A 65 2.53 -3.87 -8.25
N HIS A 66 1.60 -3.08 -7.69
CA HIS A 66 0.39 -2.68 -8.41
C HIS A 66 0.71 -1.77 -9.60
N LYS A 67 1.63 -0.82 -9.45
CA LYS A 67 2.03 0.05 -10.56
C LYS A 67 2.67 -0.75 -11.69
N THR A 68 3.56 -1.69 -11.38
CA THR A 68 4.15 -2.58 -12.38
C THR A 68 3.07 -3.35 -13.15
N ALA A 69 2.10 -3.94 -12.44
CA ALA A 69 1.00 -4.64 -13.09
C ALA A 69 0.20 -3.71 -14.02
N ASN A 70 -0.07 -2.48 -13.59
CA ASN A 70 -0.80 -1.49 -14.38
C ASN A 70 -0.04 -1.05 -15.65
N VAL A 71 1.29 -0.87 -15.56
CA VAL A 71 2.14 -0.53 -16.71
C VAL A 71 2.21 -1.72 -17.68
N LEU A 72 2.45 -2.93 -17.17
CA LEU A 72 2.51 -4.13 -18.01
C LEU A 72 1.19 -4.41 -18.73
N ALA A 73 0.05 -4.10 -18.11
CA ALA A 73 -1.27 -4.21 -18.74
C ALA A 73 -1.45 -3.28 -19.96
N LYS A 74 -0.60 -2.27 -20.13
CA LYS A 74 -0.57 -1.37 -21.29
C LYS A 74 0.42 -1.79 -22.38
N LEU A 75 1.12 -2.90 -22.17
CA LEU A 75 2.16 -3.42 -23.06
C LEU A 75 1.75 -4.78 -23.62
N PRO A 76 2.17 -5.12 -24.85
CA PRO A 76 2.02 -6.48 -25.35
C PRO A 76 2.88 -7.46 -24.53
N LYS A 77 2.43 -8.70 -24.41
CA LYS A 77 3.09 -9.72 -23.57
C LYS A 77 4.57 -9.92 -23.90
N SER A 78 4.96 -9.76 -25.16
CA SER A 78 6.34 -9.85 -25.62
C SER A 78 7.28 -8.82 -24.98
N GLN A 79 6.75 -7.65 -24.58
CA GLN A 79 7.52 -6.59 -23.91
C GLN A 79 7.59 -6.76 -22.39
N HIS A 80 6.75 -7.60 -21.79
CA HIS A 80 6.67 -7.72 -20.31
C HIS A 80 8.03 -8.06 -19.66
N PRO A 81 8.84 -9.02 -20.16
CA PRO A 81 10.12 -9.33 -19.51
C PRO A 81 11.10 -8.15 -19.50
N LYS A 82 11.16 -7.40 -20.61
CA LYS A 82 12.03 -6.23 -20.76
C LYS A 82 11.53 -5.08 -19.86
N ALA A 83 10.25 -4.76 -19.96
CA ALA A 83 9.64 -3.69 -19.18
C ALA A 83 9.71 -3.96 -17.66
N LYS A 84 9.49 -5.22 -17.24
CA LYS A 84 9.58 -5.60 -15.83
C LYS A 84 10.99 -5.36 -15.26
N ARG A 85 12.03 -5.69 -16.03
CA ARG A 85 13.42 -5.42 -15.63
C ARG A 85 13.68 -3.92 -15.52
N ALA A 86 13.35 -3.16 -16.56
CA ALA A 86 13.52 -1.71 -16.55
C ALA A 86 12.77 -1.01 -15.41
N LEU A 87 11.53 -1.46 -15.07
CA LEU A 87 10.83 -0.98 -13.90
C LEU A 87 11.55 -1.38 -12.60
N GLN A 88 12.09 -2.61 -12.52
CA GLN A 88 12.84 -3.07 -11.37
C GLN A 88 14.09 -2.24 -11.13
N ASP A 89 14.80 -1.84 -12.16
CA ASP A 89 16.00 -0.99 -12.07
C ASP A 89 15.67 0.34 -11.37
N ILE A 90 14.45 0.86 -11.52
CA ILE A 90 14.02 2.09 -10.84
C ILE A 90 13.92 1.89 -9.32
N TRP A 91 13.20 0.85 -8.85
CA TRP A 91 12.98 0.71 -7.39
C TRP A 91 14.07 -0.08 -6.67
N MET A 92 15.03 -0.63 -7.42
CA MET A 92 16.22 -1.30 -6.87
C MET A 92 17.46 -0.42 -6.94
N ALA A 93 17.37 0.77 -7.48
CA ALA A 93 18.50 1.71 -7.57
C ALA A 93 19.06 2.01 -6.17
N GLU A 94 20.36 2.21 -6.10
CA GLU A 94 21.07 2.48 -4.84
C GLU A 94 20.83 3.90 -4.33
N THR A 95 20.53 4.83 -5.23
CA THR A 95 20.22 6.22 -4.89
C THR A 95 18.96 6.70 -5.58
N LYS A 96 18.37 7.78 -5.05
CA LYS A 96 17.23 8.45 -5.68
C LYS A 96 17.57 8.99 -7.07
N VAL A 97 18.79 9.50 -7.25
CA VAL A 97 19.27 10.05 -8.54
C VAL A 97 19.35 8.95 -9.58
N ASP A 98 19.89 7.79 -9.22
CA ASP A 98 19.94 6.64 -10.13
C ASP A 98 18.53 6.15 -10.48
N ALA A 99 17.62 6.15 -9.50
CA ALA A 99 16.21 5.80 -9.72
C ALA A 99 15.53 6.78 -10.68
N GLU A 100 15.79 8.08 -10.55
CA GLU A 100 15.27 9.11 -11.46
C GLU A 100 15.82 8.93 -12.87
N THR A 101 17.11 8.62 -13.00
CA THR A 101 17.75 8.33 -14.29
C THR A 101 17.15 7.08 -14.96
N ALA A 102 16.97 6.01 -14.19
CA ALA A 102 16.33 4.79 -14.70
C ALA A 102 14.83 5.03 -15.06
N PHE A 103 14.16 5.91 -14.33
CA PHE A 103 12.79 6.32 -14.63
C PHE A 103 12.71 7.04 -15.99
N ASP A 104 13.59 8.01 -16.22
CA ASP A 104 13.65 8.77 -17.46
C ASP A 104 13.99 7.86 -18.64
N ALA A 105 14.96 6.96 -18.49
CA ALA A 105 15.30 5.95 -19.50
C ALA A 105 14.11 5.04 -19.84
N PHE A 106 13.26 4.68 -18.85
CA PHE A 106 12.02 3.94 -19.14
C PHE A 106 11.07 4.77 -19.99
N ILE A 107 10.84 6.04 -19.63
CA ILE A 107 9.92 6.91 -20.38
C ILE A 107 10.41 7.06 -21.82
N GLU A 108 11.68 7.45 -22.05
CA GLU A 108 12.27 7.60 -23.37
C GLU A 108 12.16 6.32 -24.22
N GLY A 109 12.39 5.16 -23.60
CA GLY A 109 12.36 3.88 -24.30
C GLY A 109 10.96 3.40 -24.69
N TYR A 110 9.91 3.91 -24.04
CA TYR A 110 8.54 3.42 -24.25
C TYR A 110 7.55 4.48 -24.78
N GLU A 111 7.79 5.78 -24.60
CA GLU A 111 6.82 6.84 -24.94
C GLU A 111 6.42 6.87 -26.41
N VAL A 112 7.37 6.66 -27.33
CA VAL A 112 7.12 6.76 -28.77
C VAL A 112 6.19 5.65 -29.28
N LYS A 113 6.36 4.43 -28.76
CA LYS A 113 5.61 3.26 -29.24
C LYS A 113 4.48 2.82 -28.30
N TYR A 114 4.61 3.15 -27.02
CA TYR A 114 3.72 2.69 -25.94
C TYR A 114 3.41 3.85 -24.98
N ASP A 115 2.93 4.97 -25.55
CA ASP A 115 2.57 6.19 -24.86
C ASP A 115 1.76 5.97 -23.59
N LYS A 116 0.73 5.09 -23.65
CA LYS A 116 -0.13 4.75 -22.51
C LYS A 116 0.61 4.07 -21.37
N ALA A 117 1.69 3.35 -21.65
CA ALA A 117 2.50 2.72 -20.61
C ALA A 117 3.43 3.75 -19.94
N ALA A 118 4.04 4.62 -20.74
CA ALA A 118 4.87 5.73 -20.26
C ALA A 118 4.02 6.72 -19.43
N GLU A 119 2.85 7.15 -19.93
CA GLU A 119 1.92 7.99 -19.19
C GLU A 119 1.45 7.35 -17.88
N CYS A 120 1.12 6.05 -17.92
CA CYS A 120 0.72 5.31 -16.73
C CYS A 120 1.80 5.35 -15.63
N LEU A 121 3.08 5.33 -15.99
CA LEU A 121 4.19 5.42 -15.04
C LEU A 121 4.42 6.87 -14.60
N SER A 122 4.56 7.80 -15.54
CA SER A 122 5.00 9.19 -15.30
C SER A 122 4.08 9.99 -14.40
N LYS A 123 2.75 9.79 -14.51
CA LYS A 123 1.76 10.51 -13.70
C LYS A 123 1.91 10.34 -12.18
N ASP A 124 2.53 9.26 -11.73
CA ASP A 124 2.70 8.97 -10.29
C ASP A 124 4.18 9.03 -9.88
N ARG A 125 5.08 9.67 -10.69
CA ARG A 125 6.53 9.70 -10.45
C ARG A 125 6.89 10.05 -9.02
N GLY A 126 6.38 11.16 -8.50
CA GLY A 126 6.68 11.61 -7.13
C GLY A 126 6.24 10.61 -6.07
N ALA A 127 5.02 10.07 -6.19
CA ALA A 127 4.49 9.08 -5.27
C ALA A 127 5.16 7.70 -5.39
N LEU A 128 5.78 7.38 -6.52
CA LEU A 128 6.54 6.14 -6.71
C LEU A 128 7.93 6.21 -6.11
N LEU A 129 8.55 7.39 -6.09
CA LEU A 129 9.92 7.63 -5.61
C LEU A 129 9.96 8.17 -4.18
N ALA A 130 8.81 8.38 -3.53
CA ALA A 130 8.73 8.97 -2.19
C ALA A 130 9.50 8.16 -1.13
N PHE A 131 9.57 6.83 -1.25
CA PHE A 131 10.26 5.98 -0.29
C PHE A 131 11.77 6.22 -0.23
N TYR A 132 12.39 6.76 -1.31
CA TYR A 132 13.81 7.10 -1.32
C TYR A 132 14.20 8.22 -0.34
N ASP A 133 13.25 9.01 0.11
CA ASP A 133 13.49 10.08 1.09
C ASP A 133 13.48 9.58 2.55
N PHE A 134 13.37 8.26 2.74
CA PHE A 134 13.43 7.58 4.02
C PHE A 134 14.71 6.73 4.13
N PRO A 135 15.11 6.30 5.34
CA PRO A 135 16.30 5.46 5.51
C PRO A 135 16.26 4.20 4.66
N ALA A 136 17.41 3.86 4.03
CA ALA A 136 17.50 2.78 3.05
C ALA A 136 17.10 1.40 3.59
N GLU A 137 17.32 1.14 4.87
CA GLU A 137 16.91 -0.08 5.55
C GLU A 137 15.38 -0.33 5.49
N HIS A 138 14.59 0.74 5.30
CA HIS A 138 13.13 0.65 5.25
C HIS A 138 12.58 0.50 3.83
N TRP A 139 13.35 0.80 2.80
CA TRP A 139 12.87 0.85 1.40
C TRP A 139 12.13 -0.41 0.97
N LYS A 140 12.64 -1.60 1.34
CA LYS A 140 12.01 -2.90 1.02
C LYS A 140 10.58 -3.03 1.54
N HIS A 141 10.27 -2.33 2.65
CA HIS A 141 8.96 -2.34 3.28
C HIS A 141 8.06 -1.19 2.83
N LEU A 142 8.66 -0.07 2.40
CA LEU A 142 7.93 1.15 2.03
C LEU A 142 7.45 1.14 0.57
N ARG A 143 8.15 0.45 -0.32
CA ARG A 143 7.84 0.46 -1.76
C ARG A 143 6.66 -0.42 -2.17
N THR A 144 6.11 -1.27 -1.28
CA THR A 144 5.02 -2.20 -1.62
C THR A 144 4.03 -2.39 -0.47
N THR A 145 2.79 -2.82 -0.80
CA THR A 145 1.76 -3.23 0.15
C THR A 145 1.84 -4.72 0.50
N ASN A 146 2.84 -5.46 0.02
CA ASN A 146 3.00 -6.91 0.21
C ASN A 146 2.87 -7.39 1.68
N PRO A 147 3.37 -6.68 2.70
CA PRO A 147 3.21 -7.12 4.08
C PRO A 147 1.74 -7.25 4.50
N ILE A 148 0.89 -6.32 4.06
CA ILE A 148 -0.55 -6.34 4.33
C ILE A 148 -1.24 -7.41 3.49
N GLU A 149 -0.89 -7.50 2.21
CA GLU A 149 -1.49 -8.46 1.27
C GLU A 149 -1.23 -9.90 1.65
N SER A 150 -0.05 -10.24 2.15
CA SER A 150 0.27 -11.58 2.64
C SER A 150 -0.61 -11.98 3.83
N THR A 151 -0.90 -11.04 4.73
CA THR A 151 -1.81 -11.26 5.85
C THR A 151 -3.25 -11.50 5.36
N PHE A 152 -3.72 -10.66 4.43
CA PHE A 152 -5.06 -10.84 3.84
C PHE A 152 -5.17 -12.10 2.98
N ALA A 153 -4.11 -12.52 2.29
CA ALA A 153 -4.09 -13.79 1.55
C ALA A 153 -4.32 -14.99 2.49
N THR A 154 -3.71 -14.98 3.67
CA THR A 154 -3.93 -16.01 4.69
C THR A 154 -5.39 -16.01 5.17
N VAL A 155 -5.94 -14.84 5.45
CA VAL A 155 -7.35 -14.70 5.83
C VAL A 155 -8.26 -15.22 4.72
N ARG A 156 -8.05 -14.79 3.48
CA ARG A 156 -8.83 -15.23 2.30
C ARG A 156 -8.77 -16.75 2.11
N HIS A 157 -7.60 -17.35 2.20
CA HIS A 157 -7.43 -18.79 2.05
C HIS A 157 -8.26 -19.59 3.06
N ARG A 158 -8.38 -19.10 4.29
CA ARG A 158 -9.19 -19.74 5.34
C ARG A 158 -10.68 -19.45 5.20
N THR A 159 -11.07 -18.25 4.78
CA THR A 159 -12.47 -17.88 4.59
C THR A 159 -13.12 -18.55 3.38
N ILE A 160 -12.38 -18.73 2.27
CA ILE A 160 -12.89 -19.45 1.09
C ILE A 160 -13.27 -20.89 1.42
N ARG A 161 -12.56 -21.55 2.33
CA ARG A 161 -12.86 -22.93 2.73
C ARG A 161 -14.19 -23.09 3.43
N SER A 162 -14.76 -22.03 4.01
CA SER A 162 -16.09 -22.08 4.61
C SER A 162 -17.25 -22.12 3.62
N LYS A 163 -16.97 -22.01 2.29
CA LYS A 163 -17.94 -22.14 1.18
C LYS A 163 -19.24 -21.33 1.36
N GLY A 164 -19.17 -20.17 1.98
CA GLY A 164 -20.36 -19.32 2.19
C GLY A 164 -21.29 -19.77 3.32
N CYS A 165 -20.94 -20.80 4.09
CA CYS A 165 -21.77 -21.32 5.20
C CYS A 165 -21.83 -20.41 6.45
N LEU A 166 -21.10 -19.28 6.43
CA LEU A 166 -21.02 -18.39 7.58
C LEU A 166 -21.96 -17.21 7.41
N SER A 167 -22.69 -16.87 8.48
CA SER A 167 -23.33 -15.56 8.55
C SER A 167 -22.29 -14.44 8.47
N ASN A 168 -22.67 -13.25 8.00
CA ASN A 168 -21.77 -12.09 7.95
C ASN A 168 -21.09 -11.82 9.31
N ARG A 169 -21.84 -11.98 10.41
CA ARG A 169 -21.31 -11.80 11.77
C ARG A 169 -20.24 -12.83 12.12
N THR A 170 -20.47 -14.09 11.79
CA THR A 170 -19.51 -15.18 12.05
C THR A 170 -18.28 -15.02 11.17
N ALA A 171 -18.44 -14.64 9.89
CA ALA A 171 -17.34 -14.37 8.97
C ALA A 171 -16.46 -13.24 9.50
N LEU A 172 -17.03 -12.12 9.93
CA LEU A 172 -16.30 -11.00 10.50
C LEU A 172 -15.56 -11.38 11.80
N ALA A 173 -16.20 -12.16 12.69
CA ALA A 173 -15.55 -12.65 13.90
C ALA A 173 -14.36 -13.58 13.58
N MET A 174 -14.50 -14.42 12.55
CA MET A 174 -13.40 -15.28 12.09
C MET A 174 -12.24 -14.46 11.50
N VAL A 175 -12.52 -13.48 10.64
CA VAL A 175 -11.51 -12.58 10.09
C VAL A 175 -10.76 -11.86 11.22
N PHE A 176 -11.50 -11.32 12.20
CA PHE A 176 -10.91 -10.67 13.36
C PHE A 176 -9.96 -11.59 14.13
N LYS A 177 -10.38 -12.83 14.41
CA LYS A 177 -9.55 -13.81 15.12
C LYS A 177 -8.32 -14.24 14.33
N LEU A 178 -8.42 -14.34 13.01
CA LEU A 178 -7.28 -14.63 12.15
C LEU A 178 -6.27 -13.50 12.14
N LEU A 179 -6.73 -12.23 12.09
CA LEU A 179 -5.86 -11.06 12.17
C LEU A 179 -5.20 -10.93 13.55
N GLU A 180 -5.95 -11.15 14.63
CA GLU A 180 -5.42 -11.16 16.00
C GLU A 180 -4.33 -12.24 16.17
N GLY A 181 -4.55 -13.43 15.59
CA GLY A 181 -3.54 -14.49 15.56
C GLY A 181 -2.31 -14.14 14.72
N ALA A 182 -2.50 -13.52 13.57
CA ALA A 182 -1.40 -13.09 12.70
C ALA A 182 -0.55 -12.01 13.37
N GLN A 183 -1.18 -11.07 14.09
CA GLN A 183 -0.49 -10.00 14.80
C GLN A 183 0.55 -10.51 15.82
N LYS A 184 0.31 -11.64 16.43
CA LYS A 184 1.25 -12.25 17.38
C LYS A 184 2.57 -12.68 16.73
N ASN A 185 2.54 -12.96 15.42
CA ASN A 185 3.67 -13.40 14.63
C ASN A 185 4.28 -12.30 13.74
N TRP A 186 3.73 -11.08 13.79
CA TRP A 186 4.33 -9.99 13.05
C TRP A 186 5.70 -9.67 13.60
N ARG A 187 6.69 -9.76 12.72
CA ARG A 187 8.04 -9.33 13.04
C ARG A 187 8.08 -7.82 13.12
N ARG A 188 8.86 -7.28 14.05
CA ARG A 188 9.21 -5.87 14.01
C ARG A 188 9.90 -5.59 12.67
N LEU A 189 9.64 -4.44 12.08
CA LEU A 189 10.46 -3.95 10.97
C LEU A 189 11.91 -3.90 11.48
N ASP A 190 12.87 -4.23 10.60
CA ASP A 190 14.29 -4.13 10.93
C ASP A 190 14.62 -2.65 11.18
N VAL A 191 14.45 -2.18 12.40
CA VAL A 191 14.71 -0.81 12.83
C VAL A 191 15.98 -0.84 13.66
N LEU A 192 17.05 -0.26 13.14
CA LEU A 192 18.31 -0.08 13.85
C LEU A 192 18.22 1.01 14.95
N HIS A 193 17.19 1.85 14.95
CA HIS A 193 16.93 2.86 15.98
C HIS A 193 15.54 2.70 16.59
N PRO A 194 15.44 2.25 17.86
CA PRO A 194 14.16 2.12 18.57
C PRO A 194 13.48 3.46 18.88
N ASP A 195 14.20 4.58 18.80
CA ASP A 195 13.75 5.88 19.32
C ASP A 195 12.72 6.60 18.42
N ILE A 196 12.59 6.19 17.17
CA ILE A 196 11.63 6.83 16.22
C ILE A 196 10.18 6.39 16.49
N TRP A 197 9.99 5.24 17.18
CA TRP A 197 8.64 4.65 17.39
C TRP A 197 8.16 4.68 18.84
N THR A 198 8.97 5.16 19.78
CA THR A 198 8.65 5.14 21.23
C THR A 198 8.06 6.42 21.78
N GLN A 199 7.90 7.49 21.02
CA GLN A 199 7.27 8.74 21.48
C GLN A 199 5.72 8.70 21.55
N GLY A 200 5.16 7.57 21.90
CA GLY A 200 3.70 7.40 22.01
C GLY A 200 3.25 6.56 23.21
N ARG A 201 4.12 6.34 24.20
CA ARG A 201 3.75 5.68 25.46
C ARG A 201 4.31 6.44 26.65
N SER A 202 3.58 7.40 27.10
CA SER A 202 3.55 7.91 28.47
C SER A 202 2.09 8.08 28.86
#